data_eb2907ef46c392e7bd4ba0cd2cd057d2
#
_entry.id   eb2907ef46c392e7bd4ba0cd2cd057d2
#
_cell.length_a   1.000
_cell.length_b   1.000
_cell.length_c   1.000
_cell.angle_alpha   90.00
_cell.angle_beta   90.00
_cell.angle_gamma   90.00
#
_symmetry.space_group_name_H-M   'P 1'
#
loop_
_entity.id
_entity.type
_entity.pdbx_description
1 polymer ?
#
loop_
_entity_poly.entity_id
_entity_poly.type
_entity_poly.pdbx_seq_one_letter_code
_entity_poly.pdbx_strand_id
1 'polypeptide(L)'
;MDLQQLTAQFIGADGEIALPEHFTLPRLAEMLYQAHLKAGAGDVVNLRDWDFTHNADGEATVYTRVEVNTRIKSVAARLGQVGEPGSRVAIMAPNSAEYLFGFMGALYAGLVPVPLYDPNEPGHEGHMEAVLADAAAQIVITNSAGAPAVRRHFAHLPGPERPRIIAVDALPDTLAAAWQP
;
A
#
# COMPACT_ATOMS: atom_id res chain seq x y z
N MET A 1 9.70 28.49 -4.05
CA MET A 1 9.16 28.11 -5.37
C MET A 1 7.67 28.40 -5.30
N ASP A 2 7.19 29.26 -6.20
CA ASP A 2 5.77 29.64 -6.23
C ASP A 2 4.94 28.45 -6.76
N LEU A 3 3.81 28.17 -6.12
CA LEU A 3 2.90 27.09 -6.51
C LEU A 3 2.43 27.24 -7.97
N GLN A 4 2.23 28.48 -8.41
CA GLN A 4 1.86 28.79 -9.80
C GLN A 4 2.96 28.42 -10.79
N GLN A 5 4.23 28.60 -10.45
CA GLN A 5 5.35 28.18 -11.30
C GLN A 5 5.52 26.67 -11.32
N LEU A 6 5.20 25.99 -10.20
CA LEU A 6 5.25 24.54 -10.13
C LEU A 6 4.15 23.89 -10.98
N THR A 7 2.94 24.43 -10.95
CA THR A 7 1.81 23.90 -11.72
C THR A 7 1.88 24.25 -13.19
N ALA A 8 2.43 25.42 -13.57
CA ALA A 8 2.54 25.86 -14.96
C ALA A 8 3.38 24.89 -15.84
N GLN A 9 4.35 24.20 -15.25
CA GLN A 9 5.15 23.21 -16.01
C GLN A 9 4.39 21.92 -16.38
N PHE A 10 3.22 21.70 -15.76
CA PHE A 10 2.36 20.55 -16.02
C PHE A 10 1.11 20.88 -16.83
N ILE A 11 1.02 22.10 -17.34
CA ILE A 11 -0.10 22.55 -18.19
C ILE A 11 0.42 22.75 -19.60
N GLY A 12 -0.14 22.00 -20.55
CA GLY A 12 0.15 22.13 -21.97
C GLY A 12 -0.36 23.45 -22.53
N ALA A 13 0.05 23.80 -23.76
CA ALA A 13 -0.35 25.01 -24.43
C ALA A 13 -1.87 25.09 -24.71
N ASP A 14 -2.55 23.96 -24.72
CA ASP A 14 -4.01 23.78 -24.86
C ASP A 14 -4.77 23.84 -23.53
N GLY A 15 -4.05 23.97 -22.41
CA GLY A 15 -4.61 23.96 -21.05
C GLY A 15 -4.84 22.59 -20.46
N GLU A 16 -4.47 21.53 -21.17
CA GLU A 16 -4.53 20.15 -20.66
C GLU A 16 -3.38 19.86 -19.68
N ILE A 17 -3.62 18.95 -18.72
CA ILE A 17 -2.59 18.51 -17.78
C ILE A 17 -1.66 17.54 -18.52
N ALA A 18 -0.40 17.90 -18.66
CA ALA A 18 0.66 17.12 -19.28
C ALA A 18 1.67 16.68 -18.22
N LEU A 19 1.42 15.53 -17.60
CA LEU A 19 2.37 14.95 -16.64
C LEU A 19 3.42 14.13 -17.40
N PRO A 20 4.72 14.26 -17.06
CA PRO A 20 5.74 13.37 -17.59
C PRO A 20 5.45 11.91 -17.20
N GLU A 21 5.73 10.95 -18.09
CA GLU A 21 5.50 9.50 -17.83
C GLU A 21 6.12 9.00 -16.52
N HIS A 22 7.26 9.58 -16.15
CA HIS A 22 7.95 9.23 -14.91
C HIS A 22 7.38 9.93 -13.67
N PHE A 23 6.37 10.81 -13.79
CA PHE A 23 5.76 11.50 -12.66
C PHE A 23 4.67 10.62 -12.04
N THR A 24 5.09 9.66 -11.24
CA THR A 24 4.22 8.70 -10.56
C THR A 24 4.08 9.04 -9.07
N LEU A 25 3.02 8.56 -8.44
CA LEU A 25 2.81 8.74 -6.99
C LEU A 25 3.99 8.21 -6.14
N PRO A 26 4.56 7.01 -6.40
CA PRO A 26 5.75 6.54 -5.69
C PRO A 26 6.95 7.48 -5.83
N ARG A 27 7.18 7.98 -7.03
CA ARG A 27 8.33 8.88 -7.29
C ARG A 27 8.17 10.23 -6.58
N LEU A 28 6.97 10.80 -6.60
CA LEU A 28 6.66 12.00 -5.85
C LEU A 28 6.83 11.78 -4.35
N ALA A 29 6.29 10.69 -3.82
CA ALA A 29 6.40 10.37 -2.39
C ALA A 29 7.87 10.20 -1.97
N GLU A 30 8.68 9.51 -2.77
CA GLU A 30 10.11 9.34 -2.48
C GLU A 30 10.87 10.66 -2.56
N MET A 31 10.57 11.51 -3.55
CA MET A 31 11.18 12.83 -3.67
C MET A 31 10.88 13.72 -2.45
N LEU A 32 9.64 13.72 -1.97
CA LEU A 32 9.22 14.43 -0.78
C LEU A 32 9.88 13.87 0.48
N TYR A 33 9.97 12.55 0.60
CA TYR A 33 10.67 11.88 1.70
C TYR A 33 12.15 12.31 1.75
N GLN A 34 12.86 12.27 0.62
CA GLN A 34 14.27 12.69 0.55
C GLN A 34 14.45 14.17 0.88
N ALA A 35 13.51 15.03 0.46
CA ALA A 35 13.53 16.46 0.84
C ALA A 35 13.37 16.65 2.35
N HIS A 36 12.47 15.91 2.99
CA HIS A 36 12.29 15.94 4.44
C HIS A 36 13.51 15.42 5.21
N LEU A 37 14.16 14.35 4.73
CA LEU A 37 15.41 13.86 5.33
C LEU A 37 16.50 14.92 5.30
N LYS A 38 16.70 15.58 4.15
CA LYS A 38 17.69 16.67 4.00
C LYS A 38 17.39 17.86 4.92
N ALA A 39 16.12 18.09 5.24
CA ALA A 39 15.67 19.12 6.19
C ALA A 39 15.77 18.68 7.67
N GLY A 40 16.29 17.50 7.97
CA GLY A 40 16.38 16.96 9.34
C GLY A 40 15.01 16.58 9.94
N ALA A 41 13.99 16.34 9.10
CA ALA A 41 12.61 16.10 9.54
C ALA A 41 12.19 14.63 9.42
N GLY A 42 13.15 13.69 9.41
CA GLY A 42 12.87 12.25 9.33
C GLY A 42 12.04 11.72 10.49
N ASP A 43 12.30 12.19 11.70
CA ASP A 43 11.63 11.76 12.95
C ASP A 43 10.28 12.47 13.21
N VAL A 44 9.85 13.36 12.32
CA VAL A 44 8.55 14.00 12.44
C VAL A 44 7.44 12.99 12.18
N VAL A 45 6.42 13.00 13.03
CA VAL A 45 5.23 12.15 12.88
C VAL A 45 4.58 12.36 11.52
N ASN A 46 4.36 11.26 10.81
CA ASN A 46 3.75 11.24 9.48
C ASN A 46 2.39 10.56 9.44
N LEU A 47 2.19 9.53 10.28
CA LEU A 47 0.96 8.77 10.35
C LEU A 47 0.60 8.51 11.81
N ARG A 48 -0.70 8.60 12.12
CA ARG A 48 -1.29 8.09 13.36
C ARG A 48 -2.39 7.11 12.99
N ASP A 49 -2.23 5.89 13.45
CA ASP A 49 -3.23 4.83 13.33
C ASP A 49 -3.97 4.71 14.67
N TRP A 50 -5.29 4.90 14.63
CA TRP A 50 -6.11 4.93 15.83
C TRP A 50 -6.91 3.63 15.94
N ASP A 51 -6.73 2.92 17.05
CA ASP A 51 -7.54 1.77 17.44
C ASP A 51 -8.57 2.17 18.50
N PHE A 52 -9.84 1.97 18.19
CA PHE A 52 -10.97 2.22 19.10
C PHE A 52 -11.60 0.92 19.61
N THR A 53 -10.98 -0.24 19.39
CA THR A 53 -11.54 -1.55 19.71
C THR A 53 -11.74 -1.74 21.22
N HIS A 54 -10.81 -1.23 22.01
CA HIS A 54 -10.78 -1.47 23.46
C HIS A 54 -10.97 -0.20 24.30
N ASN A 55 -10.87 0.97 23.70
CA ASN A 55 -10.95 2.26 24.36
C ASN A 55 -11.71 3.26 23.50
N ALA A 56 -12.79 3.84 24.05
CA ALA A 56 -13.61 4.84 23.33
C ALA A 56 -12.83 6.12 23.00
N ASP A 57 -11.79 6.45 23.77
CA ASP A 57 -10.89 7.58 23.48
C ASP A 57 -9.84 7.24 22.41
N GLY A 58 -9.74 5.96 22.03
CA GLY A 58 -8.79 5.43 21.07
C GLY A 58 -7.37 5.30 21.61
N GLU A 59 -6.61 4.41 21.01
CA GLU A 59 -5.16 4.26 21.21
C GLU A 59 -4.44 4.51 19.89
N ALA A 60 -3.47 5.44 19.87
CA ALA A 60 -2.76 5.80 18.65
C ALA A 60 -1.41 5.09 18.56
N THR A 61 -1.20 4.34 17.49
CA THR A 61 0.13 3.96 17.04
C THR A 61 0.67 5.05 16.12
N VAL A 62 1.87 5.53 16.42
CA VAL A 62 2.48 6.69 15.75
C VAL A 62 3.67 6.22 14.92
N TYR A 63 3.72 6.69 13.68
CA TYR A 63 4.82 6.41 12.75
C TYR A 63 5.47 7.73 12.27
N THR A 64 6.79 7.78 12.34
CA THR A 64 7.60 8.85 11.76
C THR A 64 7.69 8.71 10.24
N ARG A 65 8.23 9.74 9.56
CA ARG A 65 8.47 9.66 8.10
C ARG A 65 9.42 8.52 7.73
N VAL A 66 10.45 8.29 8.55
CA VAL A 66 11.41 7.20 8.33
C VAL A 66 10.69 5.85 8.46
N GLU A 67 9.88 5.65 9.50
CA GLU A 67 9.16 4.40 9.71
C GLU A 67 8.14 4.13 8.60
N VAL A 68 7.32 5.12 8.21
CA VAL A 68 6.37 4.98 7.10
C VAL A 68 7.09 4.59 5.81
N ASN A 69 8.17 5.28 5.44
CA ASN A 69 8.92 4.98 4.22
C ASN A 69 9.56 3.58 4.29
N THR A 70 10.10 3.21 5.45
CA THR A 70 10.68 1.88 5.68
C THR A 70 9.64 0.78 5.52
N ARG A 71 8.46 0.93 6.12
CA ARG A 71 7.36 -0.04 5.99
C ARG A 71 6.90 -0.19 4.55
N ILE A 72 6.68 0.92 3.84
CA ILE A 72 6.30 0.91 2.42
C ILE A 72 7.34 0.18 1.57
N LYS A 73 8.63 0.48 1.77
CA LYS A 73 9.72 -0.16 1.03
C LYS A 73 9.89 -1.64 1.36
N SER A 74 9.67 -2.04 2.61
CA SER A 74 9.69 -3.46 3.00
C SER A 74 8.60 -4.26 2.29
N VAL A 75 7.39 -3.70 2.21
CA VAL A 75 6.29 -4.30 1.45
C VAL A 75 6.63 -4.36 -0.04
N ALA A 76 7.13 -3.26 -0.60
CA ALA A 76 7.50 -3.18 -2.01
C ALA A 76 8.59 -4.20 -2.39
N ALA A 77 9.64 -4.31 -1.57
CA ALA A 77 10.70 -5.30 -1.79
C ALA A 77 10.15 -6.74 -1.76
N ARG A 78 9.24 -7.05 -0.82
CA ARG A 78 8.59 -8.36 -0.77
C ARG A 78 7.72 -8.62 -1.98
N LEU A 79 6.94 -7.64 -2.40
CA LEU A 79 6.06 -7.76 -3.57
C LEU A 79 6.85 -7.92 -4.87
N GLY A 80 7.95 -7.19 -5.05
CA GLY A 80 8.83 -7.33 -6.20
C GLY A 80 9.53 -8.70 -6.31
N GLN A 81 9.60 -9.47 -5.20
CA GLN A 81 10.11 -10.85 -5.23
C GLN A 81 9.08 -11.88 -5.73
N VAL A 82 7.80 -11.54 -5.75
CA VAL A 82 6.71 -12.51 -5.95
C VAL A 82 5.70 -12.11 -7.01
N GLY A 83 5.72 -10.85 -7.47
CA GLY A 83 4.86 -10.30 -8.50
C GLY A 83 5.68 -9.71 -9.65
N GLU A 84 5.10 -9.74 -10.84
CA GLU A 84 5.64 -9.06 -12.01
C GLU A 84 5.06 -7.64 -12.13
N PRO A 85 5.79 -6.66 -12.68
CA PRO A 85 5.26 -5.33 -12.90
C PRO A 85 3.91 -5.34 -13.64
N GLY A 86 2.96 -4.55 -13.14
CA GLY A 86 1.59 -4.51 -13.64
C GLY A 86 0.66 -5.62 -13.10
N SER A 87 1.17 -6.59 -12.35
CA SER A 87 0.32 -7.59 -11.69
C SER A 87 -0.60 -6.93 -10.66
N ARG A 88 -1.80 -7.46 -10.51
CA ARG A 88 -2.79 -6.97 -9.55
C ARG A 88 -2.58 -7.60 -8.18
N VAL A 89 -2.70 -6.78 -7.14
CA VAL A 89 -2.57 -7.19 -5.73
C VAL A 89 -3.84 -6.78 -5.00
N ALA A 90 -4.62 -7.75 -4.57
CA ALA A 90 -5.81 -7.49 -3.75
C ALA A 90 -5.41 -7.11 -2.33
N ILE A 91 -6.03 -6.05 -1.77
CA ILE A 91 -5.80 -5.64 -0.39
C ILE A 91 -7.04 -5.97 0.42
N MET A 92 -6.95 -7.04 1.21
CA MET A 92 -8.02 -7.56 2.06
C MET A 92 -7.63 -7.39 3.53
N ALA A 93 -7.63 -6.15 3.97
CA ALA A 93 -7.21 -5.76 5.32
C ALA A 93 -8.18 -4.72 5.91
N PRO A 94 -8.28 -4.62 7.24
CA PRO A 94 -9.01 -3.54 7.87
C PRO A 94 -8.38 -2.18 7.54
N ASN A 95 -9.15 -1.11 7.72
CA ASN A 95 -8.65 0.25 7.56
C ASN A 95 -7.65 0.58 8.68
N SER A 96 -6.36 0.44 8.38
CA SER A 96 -5.24 0.52 9.30
C SER A 96 -3.98 1.04 8.62
N ALA A 97 -2.91 1.23 9.38
CA ALA A 97 -1.59 1.56 8.83
C ALA A 97 -1.10 0.49 7.83
N GLU A 98 -1.36 -0.80 8.10
CA GLU A 98 -0.97 -1.92 7.22
C GLU A 98 -1.66 -1.83 5.87
N TYR A 99 -2.93 -1.36 5.83
CA TYR A 99 -3.63 -1.11 4.57
C TYR A 99 -2.89 -0.08 3.71
N LEU A 100 -2.51 1.05 4.33
CA LEU A 100 -1.75 2.10 3.67
C LEU A 100 -0.38 1.59 3.19
N PHE A 101 0.35 0.86 4.04
CA PHE A 101 1.65 0.29 3.67
C PHE A 101 1.53 -0.72 2.54
N GLY A 102 0.47 -1.53 2.55
CA GLY A 102 0.15 -2.48 1.48
C GLY A 102 -0.14 -1.78 0.16
N PHE A 103 -1.00 -0.77 0.18
CA PHE A 103 -1.39 0.01 -1.00
C PHE A 103 -0.18 0.73 -1.62
N MET A 104 0.54 1.50 -0.82
CA MET A 104 1.71 2.24 -1.28
C MET A 104 2.85 1.30 -1.68
N GLY A 105 3.06 0.22 -0.92
CA GLY A 105 4.06 -0.79 -1.23
C GLY A 105 3.82 -1.49 -2.57
N ALA A 106 2.57 -1.76 -2.92
CA ALA A 106 2.21 -2.30 -4.23
C ALA A 106 2.57 -1.31 -5.36
N LEU A 107 2.25 -0.02 -5.21
CA LEU A 107 2.64 1.01 -6.16
C LEU A 107 4.16 1.15 -6.27
N TYR A 108 4.89 1.09 -5.15
CA TYR A 108 6.36 1.15 -5.12
C TYR A 108 7.02 -0.08 -5.77
N ALA A 109 6.32 -1.20 -5.83
CA ALA A 109 6.75 -2.42 -6.53
C ALA A 109 6.37 -2.43 -8.02
N GLY A 110 5.71 -1.37 -8.53
CA GLY A 110 5.20 -1.33 -9.90
C GLY A 110 3.97 -2.22 -10.13
N LEU A 111 3.28 -2.61 -9.05
CA LEU A 111 2.07 -3.42 -9.10
C LEU A 111 0.81 -2.56 -9.03
N VAL A 112 -0.33 -3.13 -9.34
CA VAL A 112 -1.64 -2.46 -9.31
C VAL A 112 -2.40 -2.88 -8.05
N PRO A 113 -2.49 -2.02 -7.02
CA PRO A 113 -3.28 -2.32 -5.84
C PRO A 113 -4.78 -2.32 -6.17
N VAL A 114 -5.49 -3.34 -5.71
CA VAL A 114 -6.93 -3.51 -5.82
C VAL A 114 -7.52 -3.43 -4.42
N PRO A 115 -8.05 -2.27 -4.00
CA PRO A 115 -8.65 -2.07 -2.70
C PRO A 115 -9.88 -2.96 -2.51
N LEU A 116 -9.91 -3.73 -1.42
CA LEU A 116 -11.03 -4.56 -1.02
C LEU A 116 -11.29 -4.37 0.49
N TYR A 117 -12.28 -5.09 0.99
CA TYR A 117 -12.69 -5.08 2.39
C TYR A 117 -11.99 -6.16 3.20
N ASP A 118 -11.98 -6.01 4.52
CA ASP A 118 -11.66 -7.11 5.43
C ASP A 118 -12.72 -8.23 5.25
N PRO A 119 -12.33 -9.49 5.01
CA PRO A 119 -13.28 -10.59 4.87
C PRO A 119 -14.13 -10.85 6.13
N ASN A 120 -13.78 -10.26 7.27
CA ASN A 120 -14.60 -10.32 8.47
C ASN A 120 -15.73 -9.27 8.50
N GLU A 121 -15.72 -8.28 7.60
CA GLU A 121 -16.77 -7.29 7.50
C GLU A 121 -17.99 -7.87 6.77
N PRO A 122 -19.17 -7.90 7.40
CA PRO A 122 -20.37 -8.46 6.78
C PRO A 122 -20.90 -7.58 5.66
N GLY A 123 -21.57 -8.20 4.68
CA GLY A 123 -22.35 -7.49 3.65
C GLY A 123 -21.57 -7.13 2.38
N HIS A 124 -20.27 -7.45 2.28
CA HIS A 124 -19.45 -7.13 1.12
C HIS A 124 -19.04 -8.35 0.26
N GLU A 125 -19.48 -9.55 0.61
CA GLU A 125 -19.04 -10.82 0.01
C GLU A 125 -19.23 -10.86 -1.51
N GLY A 126 -20.44 -10.57 -2.01
CA GLY A 126 -20.73 -10.60 -3.46
C GLY A 126 -19.95 -9.56 -4.26
N HIS A 127 -19.70 -8.37 -3.68
CA HIS A 127 -18.88 -7.35 -4.32
C HIS A 127 -17.42 -7.78 -4.36
N MET A 128 -16.92 -8.31 -3.26
CA MET A 128 -15.54 -8.78 -3.14
C MET A 128 -15.25 -9.92 -4.13
N GLU A 129 -16.16 -10.89 -4.28
CA GLU A 129 -16.04 -11.96 -5.26
C GLU A 129 -16.00 -11.43 -6.70
N ALA A 130 -16.88 -10.49 -7.04
CA ALA A 130 -16.91 -9.88 -8.38
C ALA A 130 -15.61 -9.14 -8.70
N VAL A 131 -15.08 -8.35 -7.75
CA VAL A 131 -13.82 -7.62 -7.95
C VAL A 131 -12.62 -8.57 -8.04
N LEU A 132 -12.58 -9.61 -7.20
CA LEU A 132 -11.51 -10.62 -7.25
C LEU A 132 -11.50 -11.38 -8.57
N ALA A 133 -12.69 -11.73 -9.11
CA ALA A 133 -12.82 -12.40 -10.39
C ALA A 133 -12.35 -11.51 -11.56
N ASP A 134 -12.74 -10.21 -11.55
CA ASP A 134 -12.30 -9.24 -12.56
C ASP A 134 -10.81 -8.94 -12.49
N ALA A 135 -10.30 -8.71 -11.29
CA ALA A 135 -8.89 -8.40 -11.05
C ALA A 135 -7.96 -9.59 -11.34
N ALA A 136 -8.44 -10.82 -11.19
CA ALA A 136 -7.62 -12.05 -11.28
C ALA A 136 -6.33 -11.95 -10.44
N ALA A 137 -6.43 -11.36 -9.25
CA ALA A 137 -5.28 -11.08 -8.40
C ALA A 137 -4.66 -12.38 -7.85
N GLN A 138 -3.37 -12.60 -8.10
CA GLN A 138 -2.62 -13.76 -7.63
C GLN A 138 -1.91 -13.52 -6.29
N ILE A 139 -1.93 -12.28 -5.82
CA ILE A 139 -1.34 -11.87 -4.56
C ILE A 139 -2.43 -11.14 -3.75
N VAL A 140 -2.50 -11.48 -2.46
CA VAL A 140 -3.37 -10.81 -1.49
C VAL A 140 -2.53 -10.25 -0.35
N ILE A 141 -2.73 -9.00 -0.04
CA ILE A 141 -2.16 -8.30 1.12
C ILE A 141 -3.21 -8.27 2.23
N THR A 142 -2.77 -8.54 3.45
CA THR A 142 -3.56 -8.41 4.67
C THR A 142 -2.61 -8.11 5.85
N ASN A 143 -3.12 -8.15 7.08
CA ASN A 143 -2.31 -8.18 8.29
C ASN A 143 -2.38 -9.57 8.96
N SER A 144 -1.60 -9.79 10.01
CA SER A 144 -1.56 -11.07 10.73
C SER A 144 -2.91 -11.45 11.33
N ALA A 145 -3.69 -10.48 11.80
CA ALA A 145 -5.01 -10.70 12.37
C ALA A 145 -6.04 -11.11 11.29
N GLY A 146 -6.00 -10.50 10.10
CA GLY A 146 -6.87 -10.80 8.96
C GLY A 146 -6.50 -12.08 8.19
N ALA A 147 -5.23 -12.49 8.25
CA ALA A 147 -4.72 -13.61 7.45
C ALA A 147 -5.51 -14.93 7.60
N PRO A 148 -6.01 -15.33 8.78
CA PRO A 148 -6.85 -16.53 8.90
C PRO A 148 -8.18 -16.42 8.13
N ALA A 149 -8.83 -15.25 8.13
CA ALA A 149 -10.08 -15.01 7.40
C ALA A 149 -9.84 -15.05 5.89
N VAL A 150 -8.77 -14.39 5.43
CA VAL A 150 -8.36 -14.43 4.02
C VAL A 150 -8.07 -15.87 3.56
N ARG A 151 -7.38 -16.67 4.36
CA ARG A 151 -7.14 -18.08 4.05
C ARG A 151 -8.44 -18.90 3.95
N ARG A 152 -9.40 -18.66 4.86
CA ARG A 152 -10.71 -19.31 4.81
C ARG A 152 -11.49 -18.93 3.55
N HIS A 153 -11.45 -17.64 3.16
CA HIS A 153 -12.10 -17.14 1.96
C HIS A 153 -11.65 -17.92 0.70
N PHE A 154 -10.35 -18.16 0.55
CA PHE A 154 -9.78 -18.90 -0.59
C PHE A 154 -9.67 -20.41 -0.39
N ALA A 155 -10.18 -20.98 0.71
CA ALA A 155 -10.03 -22.41 1.02
C ALA A 155 -10.74 -23.33 0.01
N HIS A 156 -11.78 -22.84 -0.67
CA HIS A 156 -12.53 -23.56 -1.68
C HIS A 156 -11.75 -23.76 -2.99
N LEU A 157 -10.73 -22.96 -3.26
CA LEU A 157 -9.90 -23.08 -4.45
C LEU A 157 -8.89 -24.21 -4.31
N PRO A 158 -8.55 -24.92 -5.42
CA PRO A 158 -7.40 -25.83 -5.46
C PRO A 158 -6.10 -25.11 -5.05
N GLY A 159 -5.18 -25.82 -4.44
CA GLY A 159 -3.94 -25.26 -3.93
C GLY A 159 -3.17 -24.37 -4.92
N PRO A 160 -2.97 -24.79 -6.18
CA PRO A 160 -2.26 -23.99 -7.19
C PRO A 160 -2.99 -22.70 -7.62
N GLU A 161 -4.30 -22.64 -7.44
CA GLU A 161 -5.14 -21.50 -7.80
C GLU A 161 -5.29 -20.49 -6.65
N ARG A 162 -4.85 -20.86 -5.44
CA ARG A 162 -4.91 -19.96 -4.28
C ARG A 162 -3.92 -18.83 -4.42
N PRO A 163 -4.35 -17.58 -4.17
CA PRO A 163 -3.44 -16.45 -4.20
C PRO A 163 -2.39 -16.56 -3.08
N ARG A 164 -1.23 -15.96 -3.31
CA ARG A 164 -0.19 -15.82 -2.29
C ARG A 164 -0.60 -14.76 -1.28
N ILE A 165 -0.72 -15.11 -0.03
CA ILE A 165 -1.13 -14.20 1.05
C ILE A 165 0.11 -13.66 1.75
N ILE A 166 0.18 -12.33 1.90
CA ILE A 166 1.26 -11.60 2.56
C ILE A 166 0.66 -10.79 3.72
N ALA A 167 1.12 -11.06 4.93
CA ALA A 167 0.82 -10.27 6.11
C ALA A 167 1.86 -9.15 6.24
N VAL A 168 1.43 -7.90 6.11
CA VAL A 168 2.29 -6.72 6.03
C VAL A 168 3.06 -6.49 7.34
N ASP A 169 2.38 -6.63 8.47
CA ASP A 169 2.92 -6.48 9.82
C ASP A 169 3.96 -7.56 10.20
N ALA A 170 3.96 -8.69 9.50
CA ALA A 170 4.95 -9.76 9.69
C ALA A 170 6.24 -9.55 8.87
N LEU A 171 6.30 -8.54 8.00
CA LEU A 171 7.49 -8.27 7.20
C LEU A 171 8.56 -7.53 8.03
N PRO A 172 9.83 -7.99 8.00
CA PRO A 172 10.89 -7.30 8.70
C PRO A 172 11.28 -5.99 7.99
N ASP A 173 11.58 -4.95 8.75
CA ASP A 173 12.01 -3.63 8.23
C ASP A 173 13.31 -3.70 7.42
N THR A 174 14.15 -4.71 7.69
CA THR A 174 15.39 -4.94 6.94
C THR A 174 15.19 -5.19 5.45
N LEU A 175 13.98 -5.62 5.03
CA LEU A 175 13.64 -5.77 3.62
C LEU A 175 13.67 -4.44 2.84
N ALA A 176 13.45 -3.32 3.52
CA ALA A 176 13.46 -2.00 2.87
C ALA A 176 14.78 -1.71 2.13
N ALA A 177 15.91 -2.24 2.62
CA ALA A 177 17.22 -2.09 1.99
C ALA A 177 17.33 -2.80 0.62
N ALA A 178 16.47 -3.77 0.35
CA ALA A 178 16.45 -4.50 -0.93
C ALA A 178 15.55 -3.82 -1.99
N TRP A 179 14.79 -2.80 -1.61
CA TRP A 179 13.96 -2.09 -2.57
C TRP A 179 14.82 -1.20 -3.49
N GLN A 180 14.48 -1.21 -4.78
CA GLN A 180 15.05 -0.33 -5.80
C GLN A 180 13.92 0.40 -6.54
N PRO A 181 14.09 1.71 -6.86
CA PRO A 181 13.08 2.50 -7.56
C PRO A 181 12.88 2.07 -9.01
#